data_c980d5ce24bfa4c1b100416354e61428
#
_entry.id   c980d5ce24bfa4c1b100416354e61428
#
_cell.length_a   1.000
_cell.length_b   1.000
_cell.length_c   1.000
_cell.angle_alpha   90.00
_cell.angle_beta   90.00
_cell.angle_gamma   90.00
#
_symmetry.space_group_name_H-M   'P 1'
#
loop_
_entity.id
_entity.type
_entity.pdbx_description
1 polymer ?
#
loop_
_entity_poly.entity_id
_entity_poly.type
_entity_poly.pdbx_seq_one_letter_code
_entity_poly.pdbx_strand_id
1 'polypeptide(L)'
;MLLLAGLALLAVAVLHAQILGGLGAYLVQAGPPQTADAALVLAGDGWGHRILTAAQLARDGFVPKVLVSGPDGAYGLHESDLAIPFAVKHGYPESYFVRLDNSARSTVTEAQAILPVIRGMGIHRLVLVTSNFHTRRAGAIYRRLAPDLTIMVVAAPDQNFTANGWWHNREAQKTFLMEWEKTVANWMGL
;
A
#
# COMPACT_ATOMS: atom_id res chain seq x y z
N MET A 1 14.10 -13.97 45.29
CA MET A 1 13.60 -14.72 44.12
C MET A 1 12.37 -14.06 43.47
N LEU A 2 11.32 -13.67 44.19
CA LEU A 2 10.12 -13.03 43.63
C LEU A 2 10.42 -11.70 42.89
N LEU A 3 11.31 -10.87 43.37
CA LEU A 3 11.70 -9.59 42.77
C LEU A 3 12.43 -9.78 41.44
N LEU A 4 13.31 -10.78 41.33
CA LEU A 4 14.01 -11.14 40.10
C LEU A 4 13.05 -11.73 39.06
N ALA A 5 12.09 -12.53 39.50
CA ALA A 5 11.04 -13.04 38.60
C ALA A 5 10.13 -11.93 38.07
N GLY A 6 9.78 -10.95 38.92
CA GLY A 6 9.02 -9.77 38.51
C GLY A 6 9.76 -8.89 37.51
N LEU A 7 11.06 -8.65 37.73
CA LEU A 7 11.90 -7.91 36.80
C LEU A 7 12.07 -8.65 35.44
N ALA A 8 12.21 -9.97 35.46
CA ALA A 8 12.30 -10.77 34.26
C ALA A 8 10.99 -10.73 33.46
N LEU A 9 9.84 -10.84 34.11
CA LEU A 9 8.53 -10.71 33.47
C LEU A 9 8.30 -9.33 32.87
N LEU A 10 8.70 -8.25 33.58
CA LEU A 10 8.63 -6.90 33.06
C LEU A 10 9.53 -6.70 31.85
N ALA A 11 10.77 -7.22 31.92
CA ALA A 11 11.70 -7.17 30.79
C ALA A 11 11.15 -7.91 29.56
N VAL A 12 10.58 -9.10 29.75
CA VAL A 12 9.94 -9.86 28.65
C VAL A 12 8.76 -9.08 28.06
N ALA A 13 7.92 -8.48 28.89
CA ALA A 13 6.77 -7.69 28.42
C ALA A 13 7.21 -6.45 27.61
N VAL A 14 8.27 -5.75 28.04
CA VAL A 14 8.81 -4.58 27.33
C VAL A 14 9.48 -5.00 26.03
N LEU A 15 10.34 -6.03 26.08
CA LEU A 15 11.02 -6.55 24.87
C LEU A 15 10.04 -7.11 23.84
N HIS A 16 8.99 -7.79 24.30
CA HIS A 16 7.94 -8.30 23.44
C HIS A 16 7.27 -7.16 22.66
N ALA A 17 6.86 -6.10 23.31
CA ALA A 17 6.22 -4.96 22.66
C ALA A 17 7.16 -4.25 21.67
N GLN A 18 8.45 -4.11 22.01
CA GLN A 18 9.46 -3.52 21.14
C GLN A 18 9.72 -4.38 19.89
N ILE A 19 9.86 -5.70 20.07
CA ILE A 19 10.06 -6.63 18.96
C ILE A 19 8.85 -6.62 18.01
N LEU A 20 7.64 -6.75 18.55
CA LEU A 20 6.43 -6.73 17.75
C LEU A 20 6.23 -5.39 17.04
N GLY A 21 6.49 -4.28 17.74
CA GLY A 21 6.47 -2.93 17.15
C GLY A 21 7.50 -2.79 16.02
N GLY A 22 8.73 -3.29 16.22
CA GLY A 22 9.77 -3.32 15.20
C GLY A 22 9.39 -4.14 13.96
N LEU A 23 8.78 -5.31 14.17
CA LEU A 23 8.28 -6.15 13.07
C LEU A 23 7.13 -5.48 12.30
N GLY A 24 6.23 -4.78 13.00
CA GLY A 24 5.17 -3.99 12.35
C GLY A 24 5.72 -2.79 11.58
N ALA A 25 6.64 -2.05 12.19
CA ALA A 25 7.30 -0.89 11.59
C ALA A 25 8.13 -1.28 10.35
N TYR A 26 8.71 -2.48 10.34
CA TYR A 26 9.44 -2.99 9.19
C TYR A 26 8.58 -3.05 7.92
N LEU A 27 7.30 -3.39 8.01
CA LEU A 27 6.40 -3.44 6.86
C LEU A 27 6.12 -2.06 6.27
N VAL A 28 6.29 -0.99 7.05
CA VAL A 28 6.00 0.38 6.64
C VAL A 28 7.25 1.07 6.11
N GLN A 29 7.28 1.33 4.81
CA GLN A 29 8.36 2.07 4.15
C GLN A 29 7.76 3.10 3.19
N ALA A 30 7.35 4.22 3.73
CA ALA A 30 6.77 5.33 2.99
C ALA A 30 7.48 6.64 3.34
N GLY A 31 7.39 7.61 2.44
CA GLY A 31 7.90 8.95 2.64
C GLY A 31 6.80 10.01 2.53
N PRO A 32 7.13 11.28 2.80
CA PRO A 32 6.23 12.39 2.53
C PRO A 32 5.97 12.48 1.03
N PRO A 33 4.78 12.98 0.62
CA PRO A 33 4.47 13.17 -0.79
C PRO A 33 5.43 14.18 -1.44
N GLN A 34 5.77 13.92 -2.69
CA GLN A 34 6.56 14.80 -3.54
C GLN A 34 5.86 14.92 -4.89
N THR A 35 6.16 16.00 -5.61
CA THR A 35 5.61 16.21 -6.96
C THR A 35 6.05 15.10 -7.91
N ALA A 36 5.11 14.60 -8.71
CA ALA A 36 5.31 13.53 -9.67
C ALA A 36 4.38 13.69 -10.88
N ASP A 37 4.59 12.86 -11.91
CA ASP A 37 3.80 12.89 -13.13
C ASP A 37 2.42 12.26 -12.91
N ALA A 38 2.31 11.29 -12.00
CA ALA A 38 1.04 10.67 -11.60
C ALA A 38 1.16 9.98 -10.23
N ALA A 39 0.01 9.72 -9.59
CA ALA A 39 -0.12 8.74 -8.53
C ALA A 39 -0.73 7.44 -9.09
N LEU A 40 -0.25 6.29 -8.63
CA LEU A 40 -0.84 4.98 -8.89
C LEU A 40 -1.42 4.42 -7.61
N VAL A 41 -2.72 4.17 -7.62
CA VAL A 41 -3.44 3.47 -6.56
C VAL A 41 -3.37 1.98 -6.82
N LEU A 42 -2.75 1.23 -5.91
CA LEU A 42 -2.74 -0.23 -5.99
C LEU A 42 -4.07 -0.82 -5.52
N ALA A 43 -4.46 -1.91 -6.16
CA ALA A 43 -5.65 -2.67 -5.84
C ALA A 43 -5.59 -3.32 -4.44
N GLY A 44 -6.76 -3.75 -3.94
CA GLY A 44 -6.91 -4.41 -2.64
C GLY A 44 -7.26 -3.46 -1.50
N ASP A 45 -8.01 -2.40 -1.80
CA ASP A 45 -8.49 -1.40 -0.83
C ASP A 45 -10.00 -1.50 -0.61
N GLY A 46 -10.42 -2.39 0.27
CA GLY A 46 -11.85 -2.58 0.56
C GLY A 46 -12.54 -1.38 1.24
N TRP A 47 -11.79 -0.36 1.68
CA TRP A 47 -12.33 0.79 2.42
C TRP A 47 -12.18 2.15 1.72
N GLY A 48 -11.47 2.18 0.59
CA GLY A 48 -11.25 3.37 -0.20
C GLY A 48 -10.18 4.32 0.35
N HIS A 49 -9.41 3.92 1.35
CA HIS A 49 -8.37 4.80 1.93
C HIS A 49 -7.27 5.13 0.93
N ARG A 50 -6.88 4.18 0.07
CA ARG A 50 -5.83 4.39 -0.93
C ARG A 50 -6.29 5.40 -1.98
N ILE A 51 -7.49 5.24 -2.54
CA ILE A 51 -7.98 6.13 -3.57
C ILE A 51 -8.22 7.54 -3.02
N LEU A 52 -8.75 7.67 -1.79
CA LEU A 52 -8.92 8.98 -1.16
C LEU A 52 -7.57 9.65 -0.87
N THR A 53 -6.56 8.89 -0.43
CA THR A 53 -5.19 9.42 -0.25
C THR A 53 -4.63 9.93 -1.57
N ALA A 54 -4.74 9.16 -2.65
CA ALA A 54 -4.25 9.56 -3.97
C ALA A 54 -5.03 10.76 -4.54
N ALA A 55 -6.35 10.79 -4.35
CA ALA A 55 -7.19 11.91 -4.76
C ALA A 55 -6.82 13.20 -4.01
N GLN A 56 -6.46 13.09 -2.73
CA GLN A 56 -5.97 14.23 -1.95
C GLN A 56 -4.62 14.75 -2.49
N LEU A 57 -3.71 13.84 -2.91
CA LEU A 57 -2.45 14.25 -3.57
C LEU A 57 -2.70 15.04 -4.85
N ALA A 58 -3.71 14.66 -5.63
CA ALA A 58 -4.10 15.40 -6.82
C ALA A 58 -4.71 16.76 -6.48
N ARG A 59 -5.57 16.83 -5.47
CA ARG A 59 -6.16 18.10 -4.98
C ARG A 59 -5.11 19.06 -4.46
N ASP A 60 -4.08 18.55 -3.78
CA ASP A 60 -2.99 19.35 -3.21
C ASP A 60 -1.92 19.71 -4.25
N GLY A 61 -2.08 19.29 -5.52
CA GLY A 61 -1.19 19.63 -6.62
C GLY A 61 0.12 18.84 -6.67
N PHE A 62 0.27 17.76 -5.90
CA PHE A 62 1.45 16.88 -5.99
C PHE A 62 1.47 16.09 -7.30
N VAL A 63 0.30 15.73 -7.84
CA VAL A 63 0.17 14.98 -9.09
C VAL A 63 -0.97 15.53 -9.95
N PRO A 64 -0.83 15.57 -11.29
CA PRO A 64 -1.91 16.02 -12.16
C PRO A 64 -3.02 15.00 -12.37
N LYS A 65 -2.76 13.69 -12.09
CA LYS A 65 -3.69 12.58 -12.31
C LYS A 65 -3.43 11.42 -11.36
N VAL A 66 -4.47 10.63 -11.18
CA VAL A 66 -4.49 9.41 -10.36
C VAL A 66 -4.82 8.22 -11.25
N LEU A 67 -3.87 7.32 -11.42
CA LEU A 67 -4.04 6.05 -12.11
C LEU A 67 -4.61 5.05 -11.10
N VAL A 68 -5.71 4.39 -11.45
CA VAL A 68 -6.40 3.46 -10.56
C VAL A 68 -6.28 2.05 -11.10
N SER A 69 -5.50 1.21 -10.43
CA SER A 69 -5.42 -0.21 -10.76
C SER A 69 -6.76 -0.87 -10.51
N GLY A 70 -7.28 -1.54 -11.52
CA GLY A 70 -8.57 -2.21 -11.49
C GLY A 70 -8.46 -3.67 -11.95
N PRO A 71 -7.96 -4.60 -11.10
CA PRO A 71 -8.07 -6.01 -11.41
C PRO A 71 -9.53 -6.44 -11.45
N ASP A 72 -9.81 -7.43 -12.31
CA ASP A 72 -11.14 -8.03 -12.37
C ASP A 72 -11.48 -8.70 -11.03
N GLY A 73 -12.69 -8.41 -10.57
CA GLY A 73 -13.23 -8.88 -9.30
C GLY A 73 -14.52 -9.67 -9.47
N ALA A 74 -15.34 -9.63 -8.43
CA ALA A 74 -16.62 -10.32 -8.41
C ALA A 74 -17.61 -9.75 -9.44
N TYR A 75 -18.41 -10.62 -10.02
CA TYR A 75 -19.49 -10.27 -10.94
C TYR A 75 -19.07 -9.51 -12.20
N GLY A 76 -17.81 -9.66 -12.63
CA GLY A 76 -17.28 -8.98 -13.82
C GLY A 76 -17.00 -7.49 -13.65
N LEU A 77 -16.99 -6.99 -12.42
CA LEU A 77 -16.60 -5.62 -12.11
C LEU A 77 -15.09 -5.55 -11.85
N HIS A 78 -14.47 -4.47 -12.30
CA HIS A 78 -13.11 -4.12 -11.91
C HIS A 78 -13.12 -3.35 -10.58
N GLU A 79 -12.06 -3.43 -9.79
CA GLU A 79 -11.96 -2.64 -8.55
C GLU A 79 -12.07 -1.13 -8.84
N SER A 80 -11.57 -0.68 -9.99
CA SER A 80 -11.69 0.71 -10.47
C SER A 80 -13.16 1.15 -10.66
N ASP A 81 -14.09 0.21 -10.98
CA ASP A 81 -15.52 0.51 -11.11
C ASP A 81 -16.16 0.91 -9.78
N LEU A 82 -15.58 0.50 -8.68
CA LEU A 82 -16.06 0.80 -7.34
C LEU A 82 -15.28 1.97 -6.73
N ALA A 83 -13.96 1.98 -6.91
CA ALA A 83 -13.07 2.96 -6.28
C ALA A 83 -13.28 4.38 -6.83
N ILE A 84 -13.40 4.54 -8.15
CA ILE A 84 -13.57 5.88 -8.74
C ILE A 84 -14.89 6.53 -8.34
N PRO A 85 -16.06 5.89 -8.50
CA PRO A 85 -17.32 6.47 -8.02
C PRO A 85 -17.34 6.74 -6.51
N PHE A 86 -16.64 5.91 -5.72
CA PHE A 86 -16.50 6.15 -4.30
C PHE A 86 -15.76 7.47 -4.03
N ALA A 87 -14.63 7.72 -4.70
CA ALA A 87 -13.90 8.98 -4.56
C ALA A 87 -14.70 10.19 -5.06
N VAL A 88 -15.43 10.05 -6.18
CA VAL A 88 -16.32 11.10 -6.70
C VAL A 88 -17.40 11.44 -5.68
N LYS A 89 -18.02 10.44 -5.04
CA LYS A 89 -18.99 10.65 -3.97
C LYS A 89 -18.40 11.40 -2.77
N HIS A 90 -17.09 11.29 -2.55
CA HIS A 90 -16.37 12.04 -1.52
C HIS A 90 -15.90 13.43 -1.97
N GLY A 91 -16.39 13.91 -3.11
CA GLY A 91 -16.17 15.27 -3.61
C GLY A 91 -14.87 15.48 -4.37
N TYR A 92 -14.28 14.42 -4.93
CA TYR A 92 -13.14 14.53 -5.85
C TYR A 92 -13.62 14.52 -7.30
N PRO A 93 -13.08 15.38 -8.17
CA PRO A 93 -13.45 15.41 -9.59
C PRO A 93 -13.12 14.09 -10.28
N GLU A 94 -14.06 13.55 -11.07
CA GLU A 94 -13.84 12.34 -11.86
C GLU A 94 -12.66 12.49 -12.82
N SER A 95 -12.40 13.70 -13.32
CA SER A 95 -11.30 14.02 -14.21
C SER A 95 -9.89 13.79 -13.61
N TYR A 96 -9.80 13.59 -12.30
CA TYR A 96 -8.53 13.21 -11.66
C TYR A 96 -8.13 11.77 -12.00
N PHE A 97 -9.08 10.89 -12.30
CA PHE A 97 -8.88 9.45 -12.31
C PHE A 97 -8.74 8.90 -13.73
N VAL A 98 -7.78 7.99 -13.89
CA VAL A 98 -7.58 7.20 -15.11
C VAL A 98 -7.62 5.72 -14.71
N ARG A 99 -8.51 4.98 -15.35
CA ARG A 99 -8.67 3.53 -15.11
C ARG A 99 -7.52 2.77 -15.75
N LEU A 100 -6.99 1.80 -15.02
CA LEU A 100 -6.04 0.81 -15.53
C LEU A 100 -6.57 -0.59 -15.24
N ASP A 101 -7.56 -1.01 -16.04
CA ASP A 101 -8.17 -2.33 -15.89
C ASP A 101 -7.18 -3.43 -16.26
N ASN A 102 -7.16 -4.49 -15.47
CA ASN A 102 -6.23 -5.61 -15.63
C ASN A 102 -6.82 -6.88 -15.00
N SER A 103 -6.13 -8.02 -15.18
CA SER A 103 -6.53 -9.32 -14.59
C SER A 103 -5.52 -9.85 -13.57
N ALA A 104 -4.75 -8.97 -12.96
CA ALA A 104 -3.70 -9.34 -12.02
C ALA A 104 -4.25 -10.00 -10.74
N ARG A 105 -3.51 -10.97 -10.22
CA ARG A 105 -3.84 -11.69 -8.98
C ARG A 105 -2.76 -11.51 -7.89
N SER A 106 -1.73 -10.75 -8.19
CA SER A 106 -0.64 -10.43 -7.27
C SER A 106 -0.05 -9.07 -7.59
N THR A 107 0.66 -8.47 -6.64
CA THR A 107 1.36 -7.20 -6.84
C THR A 107 2.41 -7.27 -7.97
N VAL A 108 3.02 -8.43 -8.17
CA VAL A 108 3.99 -8.64 -9.27
C VAL A 108 3.28 -8.61 -10.61
N THR A 109 2.19 -9.39 -10.77
CA THR A 109 1.42 -9.43 -12.02
C THR A 109 0.70 -8.11 -12.29
N GLU A 110 0.26 -7.40 -11.25
CA GLU A 110 -0.28 -6.05 -11.35
C GLU A 110 0.77 -5.07 -11.91
N ALA A 111 1.97 -5.05 -11.34
CA ALA A 111 3.06 -4.22 -11.83
C ALA A 111 3.43 -4.56 -13.29
N GLN A 112 3.50 -5.85 -13.63
CA GLN A 112 3.80 -6.29 -15.01
C GLN A 112 2.75 -5.84 -16.01
N ALA A 113 1.47 -5.84 -15.64
CA ALA A 113 0.38 -5.38 -16.49
C ALA A 113 0.37 -3.85 -16.67
N ILE A 114 0.62 -3.11 -15.60
CA ILE A 114 0.43 -1.65 -15.56
C ILE A 114 1.67 -0.87 -16.03
N LEU A 115 2.89 -1.33 -15.72
CA LEU A 115 4.11 -0.58 -16.03
C LEU A 115 4.30 -0.26 -17.53
N PRO A 116 3.98 -1.15 -18.48
CA PRO A 116 4.03 -0.82 -19.90
C PRO A 116 3.10 0.34 -20.29
N VAL A 117 1.89 0.37 -19.69
CA VAL A 117 0.92 1.46 -19.91
C VAL A 117 1.45 2.77 -19.36
N ILE A 118 1.99 2.77 -18.15
CA ILE A 118 2.61 3.95 -17.50
C ILE A 118 3.75 4.51 -18.36
N ARG A 119 4.62 3.65 -18.90
CA ARG A 119 5.69 4.06 -19.81
C ARG A 119 5.15 4.67 -21.10
N GLY A 120 4.11 4.06 -21.66
CA GLY A 120 3.42 4.58 -22.87
C GLY A 120 2.77 5.96 -22.65
N MET A 121 2.44 6.31 -21.40
CA MET A 121 1.95 7.64 -21.03
C MET A 121 3.07 8.67 -20.84
N GLY A 122 4.34 8.30 -20.98
CA GLY A 122 5.49 9.20 -20.74
C GLY A 122 5.70 9.57 -19.27
N ILE A 123 5.26 8.74 -18.34
CA ILE A 123 5.42 8.95 -16.90
C ILE A 123 6.81 8.46 -16.49
N HIS A 124 7.57 9.31 -15.81
CA HIS A 124 8.92 9.03 -15.29
C HIS A 124 9.00 9.06 -13.78
N ARG A 125 8.13 9.86 -13.13
CA ARG A 125 8.04 10.01 -11.68
C ARG A 125 6.67 9.56 -11.23
N LEU A 126 6.62 8.53 -10.39
CA LEU A 126 5.39 7.88 -9.96
C LEU A 126 5.29 7.88 -8.43
N VAL A 127 4.16 8.35 -7.91
CA VAL A 127 3.79 8.13 -6.51
C VAL A 127 2.96 6.86 -6.43
N LEU A 128 3.49 5.84 -5.77
CA LEU A 128 2.78 4.60 -5.50
C LEU A 128 1.99 4.73 -4.19
N VAL A 129 0.67 4.63 -4.25
CA VAL A 129 -0.21 4.74 -3.08
C VAL A 129 -0.77 3.38 -2.72
N THR A 130 -0.49 2.93 -1.51
CA THR A 130 -0.97 1.64 -0.99
C THR A 130 -1.13 1.70 0.53
N SER A 131 -1.77 0.69 1.14
CA SER A 131 -1.92 0.62 2.60
C SER A 131 -0.57 0.60 3.31
N ASN A 132 -0.51 1.21 4.48
CA ASN A 132 0.73 1.39 5.26
C ASN A 132 1.53 0.08 5.43
N PHE A 133 0.88 -1.03 5.79
CA PHE A 133 1.52 -2.35 5.96
C PHE A 133 2.13 -2.92 4.68
N HIS A 134 1.64 -2.49 3.51
CA HIS A 134 2.05 -3.02 2.20
C HIS A 134 3.15 -2.19 1.51
N THR A 135 3.50 -1.03 2.04
CA THR A 135 4.37 -0.04 1.38
C THR A 135 5.77 -0.58 1.06
N ARG A 136 6.39 -1.34 1.97
CA ARG A 136 7.72 -1.91 1.76
C ARG A 136 7.75 -2.90 0.60
N ARG A 137 6.85 -3.88 0.61
CA ARG A 137 6.81 -4.93 -0.41
C ARG A 137 6.41 -4.38 -1.77
N ALA A 138 5.37 -3.57 -1.83
CA ALA A 138 4.95 -2.92 -3.08
C ALA A 138 6.07 -2.05 -3.66
N GLY A 139 6.69 -1.19 -2.85
CA GLY A 139 7.79 -0.34 -3.29
C GLY A 139 8.98 -1.15 -3.80
N ALA A 140 9.35 -2.25 -3.14
CA ALA A 140 10.44 -3.13 -3.58
C ALA A 140 10.12 -3.79 -4.94
N ILE A 141 8.90 -4.30 -5.12
CA ILE A 141 8.45 -4.94 -6.38
C ILE A 141 8.50 -3.93 -7.54
N TYR A 142 7.88 -2.76 -7.36
CA TYR A 142 7.80 -1.75 -8.42
C TYR A 142 9.18 -1.19 -8.81
N ARG A 143 10.06 -0.89 -7.83
CA ARG A 143 11.43 -0.43 -8.12
C ARG A 143 12.26 -1.49 -8.85
N ARG A 144 12.08 -2.78 -8.51
CA ARG A 144 12.76 -3.90 -9.20
C ARG A 144 12.30 -4.04 -10.64
N LEU A 145 11.00 -3.89 -10.91
CA LEU A 145 10.40 -4.08 -12.25
C LEU A 145 10.48 -2.83 -13.12
N ALA A 146 10.69 -1.66 -12.51
CA ALA A 146 10.80 -0.39 -13.21
C ALA A 146 11.98 0.45 -12.68
N PRO A 147 13.24 0.00 -12.90
CA PRO A 147 14.44 0.76 -12.50
C PRO A 147 14.62 2.07 -13.28
N ASP A 148 13.89 2.22 -14.37
CA ASP A 148 13.82 3.40 -15.24
C ASP A 148 12.90 4.49 -14.69
N LEU A 149 12.04 4.17 -13.70
CA LEU A 149 11.12 5.11 -13.09
C LEU A 149 11.60 5.57 -11.71
N THR A 150 11.38 6.81 -11.38
CA THR A 150 11.50 7.32 -10.00
C THR A 150 10.23 6.99 -9.24
N ILE A 151 10.29 6.02 -8.31
CA ILE A 151 9.13 5.55 -7.55
C ILE A 151 9.22 5.99 -6.10
N MET A 152 8.28 6.82 -5.71
CA MET A 152 8.02 7.25 -4.33
C MET A 152 6.83 6.47 -3.79
N VAL A 153 6.84 6.13 -2.50
CA VAL A 153 5.74 5.38 -1.88
C VAL A 153 5.09 6.25 -0.82
N VAL A 154 3.79 6.42 -0.93
CA VAL A 154 2.95 7.10 0.05
C VAL A 154 2.00 6.09 0.69
N ALA A 155 1.95 6.11 2.02
CA ALA A 155 1.10 5.22 2.79
C ALA A 155 -0.31 5.80 2.92
N ALA A 156 -1.31 5.06 2.48
CA ALA A 156 -2.67 5.27 2.92
C ALA A 156 -2.87 4.62 4.31
N PRO A 157 -3.61 5.25 5.23
CA PRO A 157 -3.91 4.63 6.51
C PRO A 157 -4.73 3.36 6.31
N ASP A 158 -4.47 2.34 7.12
CA ASP A 158 -5.34 1.17 7.18
C ASP A 158 -6.28 1.29 8.38
N GLN A 159 -7.48 0.75 8.25
CA GLN A 159 -8.50 0.85 9.28
C GLN A 159 -8.12 0.13 10.58
N ASN A 160 -7.43 -0.99 10.46
CA ASN A 160 -7.13 -1.89 11.57
C ASN A 160 -5.65 -1.92 11.94
N PHE A 161 -4.76 -1.82 10.93
CA PHE A 161 -3.34 -2.00 11.12
C PHE A 161 -2.64 -0.71 11.51
N THR A 162 -1.97 -0.76 12.64
CA THR A 162 -0.94 0.22 13.03
C THR A 162 0.37 -0.51 13.31
N ALA A 163 1.49 0.07 12.92
CA ALA A 163 2.81 -0.56 13.11
C ALA A 163 3.10 -0.90 14.58
N ASN A 164 2.60 -0.07 15.50
CA ASN A 164 2.70 -0.30 16.92
C ASN A 164 1.32 -0.64 17.48
N GLY A 165 1.13 -1.88 17.94
CA GLY A 165 -0.14 -2.35 18.53
C GLY A 165 -0.97 -3.29 17.67
N TRP A 166 -0.50 -3.67 16.46
CA TRP A 166 -1.19 -4.63 15.58
C TRP A 166 -1.57 -5.94 16.29
N TRP A 167 -0.82 -6.35 17.29
CA TRP A 167 -1.05 -7.58 18.07
C TRP A 167 -2.25 -7.51 19.03
N HIS A 168 -2.84 -6.35 19.22
CA HIS A 168 -4.06 -6.18 20.03
C HIS A 168 -5.36 -6.29 19.22
N ASN A 169 -5.27 -6.31 17.89
CA ASN A 169 -6.43 -6.37 16.99
C ASN A 169 -6.33 -7.62 16.10
N ARG A 170 -7.38 -8.45 16.10
CA ARG A 170 -7.40 -9.70 15.34
C ARG A 170 -7.25 -9.48 13.82
N GLU A 171 -7.89 -8.45 13.26
CA GLU A 171 -7.78 -8.17 11.83
C GLU A 171 -6.39 -7.65 11.47
N ALA A 172 -5.80 -6.83 12.33
CA ALA A 172 -4.40 -6.42 12.17
C ALA A 172 -3.42 -7.59 12.28
N GLN A 173 -3.68 -8.57 13.16
CA GLN A 173 -2.86 -9.80 13.26
C GLN A 173 -2.90 -10.59 11.94
N LYS A 174 -4.08 -10.78 11.36
CA LYS A 174 -4.22 -11.46 10.05
C LYS A 174 -3.45 -10.70 8.96
N THR A 175 -3.66 -9.39 8.86
CA THR A 175 -2.97 -8.51 7.92
C THR A 175 -1.46 -8.62 8.07
N PHE A 176 -0.96 -8.55 9.29
CA PHE A 176 0.46 -8.68 9.61
C PHE A 176 1.04 -10.02 9.15
N LEU A 177 0.39 -11.13 9.52
CA LEU A 177 0.87 -12.47 9.17
C LEU A 177 0.87 -12.69 7.65
N MET A 178 -0.21 -12.32 6.97
CA MET A 178 -0.32 -12.43 5.51
C MET A 178 0.72 -11.56 4.79
N GLU A 179 0.97 -10.35 5.27
CA GLU A 179 1.93 -9.46 4.62
C GLU A 179 3.38 -9.93 4.88
N TRP A 180 3.68 -10.47 6.06
CA TRP A 180 4.99 -11.08 6.33
C TRP A 180 5.23 -12.32 5.48
N GLU A 181 4.24 -13.22 5.34
CA GLU A 181 4.32 -14.37 4.43
C GLU A 181 4.69 -13.93 3.01
N LYS A 182 3.94 -12.97 2.45
CA LYS A 182 4.19 -12.42 1.11
C LYS A 182 5.53 -11.69 1.01
N THR A 183 5.97 -11.06 2.08
CA THR A 183 7.28 -10.37 2.13
C THR A 183 8.41 -11.38 2.08
N VAL A 184 8.34 -12.44 2.85
CA VAL A 184 9.32 -13.53 2.83
C VAL A 184 9.33 -14.25 1.48
N ALA A 185 8.16 -14.56 0.92
CA ALA A 185 8.04 -15.14 -0.42
C ALA A 185 8.71 -14.26 -1.48
N ASN A 186 8.47 -12.94 -1.44
CA ASN A 186 9.14 -12.00 -2.35
C ASN A 186 10.66 -11.96 -2.19
N TRP A 187 11.22 -12.15 -0.99
CA TRP A 187 12.68 -12.27 -0.80
C TRP A 187 13.23 -13.55 -1.42
N MET A 188 12.45 -14.61 -1.42
CA MET A 188 12.81 -15.92 -2.01
C MET A 188 12.61 -15.93 -3.54
N GLY A 189 12.06 -14.87 -4.12
CA GLY A 189 11.78 -14.80 -5.55
C GLY A 189 10.51 -15.54 -5.99
N LEU A 190 9.63 -15.87 -5.03
CA LEU A 190 8.36 -16.58 -5.22
C LEU A 190 7.19 -15.61 -5.47
#